data_0b4eaab75f915eebe25233881b5b9e8e
#
_entry.id   0b4eaab75f915eebe25233881b5b9e8e
#
_cell.length_a   1.000
_cell.length_b   1.000
_cell.length_c   1.000
_cell.angle_alpha   90.00
_cell.angle_beta   90.00
_cell.angle_gamma   90.00
#
_symmetry.space_group_name_H-M   'P 1'
#
loop_
_entity.id
_entity.type
_entity.pdbx_description
1 polymer ?
#
loop_
_entity_poly.entity_id
_entity_poly.type
_entity_poly.pdbx_seq_one_letter_code
_entity_poly.pdbx_strand_id
1 'polypeptide(L)'
;PAWEDKETNKKKIYSLVQDTNGVELFIFPEMTLTGFTMKSEEMSETIQGESFRFFSSIAKDKSANIFAGIIERRNIRIYNTLIHVKPDGNLLKLYRKVHPFSYSAENEHYDAGAKPAMTKIKKWEVGLTICYDLRFPELYRKYGKKRAHLIVNIANWPDERIEHWRTLLKARAIENQCYVAGVNRVGKDPKLNYIGFSSVFDXXXKEIITVDNEEKVIIVELDKNYVNEVREKFPFLDDIKLI
;
A
#
# COMPACT_ATOMS: atom_id res chain seq x y z
N PRO A 1 -10.02 2.49 -9.71
CA PRO A 1 -9.66 3.40 -10.83
C PRO A 1 -10.31 2.99 -12.14
N ALA A 2 -10.50 3.98 -13.05
CA ALA A 2 -10.85 3.74 -14.44
C ALA A 2 -9.64 3.07 -15.12
N TRP A 3 -9.91 2.09 -15.97
CA TRP A 3 -8.85 1.27 -16.59
C TRP A 3 -7.99 2.09 -17.56
N GLU A 4 -6.70 2.17 -17.28
CA GLU A 4 -5.70 2.84 -18.11
C GLU A 4 -6.01 4.31 -18.45
N ASP A 5 -6.74 5.01 -17.56
CA ASP A 5 -7.15 6.42 -17.78
C ASP A 5 -6.70 7.28 -16.60
N LYS A 6 -5.47 7.79 -16.72
CA LYS A 6 -4.84 8.61 -15.66
C LYS A 6 -5.66 9.88 -15.38
N GLU A 7 -6.19 10.54 -16.43
CA GLU A 7 -6.90 11.81 -16.25
C GLU A 7 -8.22 11.64 -15.49
N THR A 8 -9.00 10.64 -15.85
CA THR A 8 -10.23 10.33 -15.13
C THR A 8 -9.91 9.96 -13.67
N ASN A 9 -8.85 9.18 -13.45
CA ASN A 9 -8.46 8.77 -12.09
C ASN A 9 -7.98 9.96 -11.25
N LYS A 10 -7.24 10.91 -11.82
CA LYS A 10 -6.85 12.13 -11.11
C LYS A 10 -8.06 12.94 -10.65
N LYS A 11 -9.02 13.16 -11.56
CA LYS A 11 -10.25 13.91 -11.24
C LYS A 11 -11.02 13.21 -10.12
N LYS A 12 -11.17 11.90 -10.20
CA LYS A 12 -11.85 11.10 -9.20
C LYS A 12 -11.17 11.19 -7.83
N ILE A 13 -9.85 11.02 -7.80
CA ILE A 13 -9.09 11.10 -6.54
C ILE A 13 -9.25 12.49 -5.93
N TYR A 14 -9.11 13.55 -6.74
CA TYR A 14 -9.25 14.90 -6.24
C TYR A 14 -10.63 15.10 -5.61
N SER A 15 -11.69 14.66 -6.30
CA SER A 15 -13.05 14.73 -5.78
C SER A 15 -13.24 13.97 -4.46
N LEU A 16 -12.59 12.80 -4.34
CA LEU A 16 -12.70 11.98 -3.13
C LEU A 16 -12.01 12.62 -1.92
N VAL A 17 -10.84 13.27 -2.14
CA VAL A 17 -10.06 13.79 -1.01
C VAL A 17 -10.31 15.26 -0.70
N GLN A 18 -10.99 16.00 -1.58
CA GLN A 18 -11.10 17.47 -1.45
C GLN A 18 -11.64 17.92 -0.10
N ASP A 19 -12.63 17.22 0.43
CA ASP A 19 -13.27 17.57 1.70
C ASP A 19 -12.66 16.90 2.91
N THR A 20 -11.62 16.09 2.72
CA THR A 20 -10.93 15.38 3.81
C THR A 20 -9.73 16.20 4.27
N ASN A 21 -9.75 16.64 5.51
CA ASN A 21 -8.67 17.46 6.09
C ASN A 21 -8.24 16.91 7.45
N GLY A 22 -7.06 17.30 7.91
CA GLY A 22 -6.57 16.95 9.24
C GLY A 22 -6.09 15.52 9.39
N VAL A 23 -5.94 14.77 8.29
CA VAL A 23 -5.38 13.41 8.35
C VAL A 23 -3.88 13.46 8.12
N GLU A 24 -3.14 12.54 8.74
CA GLU A 24 -1.67 12.54 8.65
C GLU A 24 -1.14 11.77 7.45
N LEU A 25 -1.95 10.84 6.91
CA LEU A 25 -1.53 9.96 5.83
C LEU A 25 -2.73 9.56 4.97
N PHE A 26 -2.62 9.76 3.67
CA PHE A 26 -3.53 9.15 2.68
C PHE A 26 -2.83 7.94 2.06
N ILE A 27 -3.57 6.85 1.91
CA ILE A 27 -3.07 5.62 1.27
C ILE A 27 -3.97 5.30 0.08
N PHE A 28 -3.37 5.21 -1.10
CA PHE A 28 -4.05 4.89 -2.35
C PHE A 28 -3.66 3.48 -2.83
N PRO A 29 -4.50 2.83 -3.66
CA PRO A 29 -4.22 1.47 -4.15
C PRO A 29 -2.96 1.37 -5.04
N GLU A 30 -2.56 0.14 -5.32
CA GLU A 30 -1.50 -0.21 -6.28
C GLU A 30 -1.84 0.36 -7.67
N MET A 31 -0.83 0.89 -8.39
CA MET A 31 -1.00 1.47 -9.73
C MET A 31 -2.23 2.39 -9.76
N THR A 32 -2.24 3.35 -8.86
CA THR A 32 -3.41 4.16 -8.49
C THR A 32 -4.11 4.83 -9.69
N LEU A 33 -3.30 5.32 -10.63
CA LEU A 33 -3.85 6.11 -11.76
C LEU A 33 -4.15 5.26 -13.00
N THR A 34 -3.75 3.98 -13.03
CA THR A 34 -3.88 3.15 -14.23
C THR A 34 -4.69 1.87 -14.01
N GLY A 35 -4.73 1.37 -12.77
CA GLY A 35 -5.12 -0.01 -12.51
C GLY A 35 -3.98 -0.96 -12.87
N PHE A 36 -4.15 -2.25 -12.58
CA PHE A 36 -3.11 -3.27 -12.72
C PHE A 36 -2.97 -3.71 -14.18
N THR A 37 -2.22 -2.93 -14.97
CA THR A 37 -2.04 -3.14 -16.41
C THR A 37 -0.69 -3.76 -16.76
N MET A 38 -0.65 -4.52 -17.84
CA MET A 38 0.60 -5.05 -18.42
C MET A 38 1.16 -4.14 -19.53
N LYS A 39 0.54 -2.99 -19.80
CA LYS A 39 1.10 -1.98 -20.72
C LYS A 39 2.19 -1.14 -20.03
N SER A 40 3.16 -1.83 -19.45
CA SER A 40 4.19 -1.18 -18.65
C SER A 40 4.98 -0.14 -19.42
N GLU A 41 5.38 -0.46 -20.66
CA GLU A 41 6.16 0.45 -21.52
C GLU A 41 5.40 1.76 -21.77
N GLU A 42 4.11 1.65 -22.08
CA GLU A 42 3.27 2.78 -22.44
C GLU A 42 2.91 3.65 -21.23
N MET A 43 2.64 3.00 -20.08
CA MET A 43 2.10 3.67 -18.89
C MET A 43 3.18 4.15 -17.91
N SER A 44 4.43 3.69 -18.06
CA SER A 44 5.48 4.03 -17.10
C SER A 44 6.00 5.45 -17.28
N GLU A 45 6.49 5.98 -16.19
CA GLU A 45 7.06 7.33 -16.16
C GLU A 45 8.20 7.39 -15.15
N THR A 46 9.09 8.36 -15.33
CA THR A 46 10.18 8.55 -14.37
C THR A 46 9.60 8.89 -12.98
N ILE A 47 10.41 8.71 -11.95
CA ILE A 47 9.97 8.95 -10.57
C ILE A 47 9.50 10.41 -10.35
N GLN A 48 9.88 11.35 -11.21
CA GLN A 48 9.40 12.74 -11.14
C GLN A 48 8.34 13.03 -12.22
N GLY A 49 7.77 11.98 -12.77
CA GLY A 49 6.77 12.09 -13.83
C GLY A 49 5.42 12.65 -13.35
N GLU A 50 4.45 12.52 -14.20
CA GLU A 50 3.11 13.10 -14.02
C GLU A 50 2.42 12.58 -12.77
N SER A 51 2.48 11.26 -12.55
CA SER A 51 1.84 10.66 -11.36
C SER A 51 2.44 11.20 -10.06
N PHE A 52 3.78 11.29 -10.00
CA PHE A 52 4.43 11.84 -8.81
C PHE A 52 4.01 13.30 -8.60
N ARG A 53 4.04 14.12 -9.66
CA ARG A 53 3.64 15.54 -9.52
C ARG A 53 2.21 15.68 -9.02
N PHE A 54 1.31 14.82 -9.48
CA PHE A 54 -0.08 14.81 -9.02
C PHE A 54 -0.16 14.51 -7.51
N PHE A 55 0.50 13.45 -7.04
CA PHE A 55 0.48 13.10 -5.62
C PHE A 55 1.23 14.13 -4.76
N SER A 56 2.29 14.74 -5.32
CA SER A 56 3.00 15.85 -4.67
C SER A 56 2.07 17.04 -4.44
N SER A 57 1.22 17.37 -5.42
CA SER A 57 0.26 18.47 -5.26
C SER A 57 -0.78 18.16 -4.19
N ILE A 58 -1.30 16.92 -4.14
CA ILE A 58 -2.24 16.51 -3.08
C ILE A 58 -1.58 16.59 -1.71
N ALA A 59 -0.33 16.10 -1.59
CA ALA A 59 0.41 16.12 -0.33
C ALA A 59 0.53 17.54 0.22
N LYS A 60 0.84 18.50 -0.65
CA LYS A 60 0.94 19.93 -0.27
C LYS A 60 -0.42 20.51 0.11
N ASP A 61 -1.42 20.28 -0.74
CA ASP A 61 -2.78 20.80 -0.53
C ASP A 61 -3.34 20.32 0.82
N LYS A 62 -3.15 19.05 1.14
CA LYS A 62 -3.69 18.43 2.34
C LYS A 62 -2.75 18.51 3.54
N SER A 63 -1.53 19.00 3.35
CA SER A 63 -0.47 19.00 4.39
C SER A 63 -0.31 17.61 5.00
N ALA A 64 -0.36 16.55 4.16
CA ALA A 64 -0.40 15.16 4.62
C ALA A 64 0.60 14.30 3.85
N ASN A 65 1.03 13.20 4.47
CA ASN A 65 1.82 12.19 3.78
C ASN A 65 0.93 11.43 2.78
N ILE A 66 1.52 11.00 1.68
CA ILE A 66 0.82 10.21 0.66
C ILE A 66 1.57 8.90 0.42
N PHE A 67 0.86 7.79 0.45
CA PHE A 67 1.32 6.51 -0.11
C PHE A 67 0.48 6.22 -1.36
N ALA A 68 1.14 6.02 -2.49
CA ALA A 68 0.44 5.76 -3.75
C ALA A 68 1.24 4.81 -4.63
N GLY A 69 0.53 3.99 -5.40
CA GLY A 69 1.16 3.09 -6.37
C GLY A 69 1.33 3.77 -7.72
N ILE A 70 2.54 3.67 -8.31
CA ILE A 70 2.84 4.19 -9.64
C ILE A 70 3.58 3.14 -10.46
N ILE A 71 3.61 3.34 -11.78
CA ILE A 71 4.44 2.53 -12.69
C ILE A 71 5.71 3.34 -12.96
N GLU A 72 6.82 2.93 -12.33
CA GLU A 72 8.09 3.65 -12.36
C GLU A 72 9.00 3.14 -13.47
N ARG A 73 9.48 4.05 -14.35
CA ARG A 73 10.57 3.75 -15.29
C ARG A 73 11.88 4.29 -14.72
N ARG A 74 12.87 3.41 -14.64
CA ARG A 74 14.23 3.77 -14.24
C ARG A 74 15.20 3.19 -15.25
N ASN A 75 15.71 4.04 -16.14
CA ASN A 75 16.50 3.61 -17.29
C ASN A 75 15.67 2.64 -18.16
N ILE A 76 16.19 1.43 -18.37
CA ILE A 76 15.51 0.39 -19.19
C ILE A 76 14.56 -0.47 -18.36
N ARG A 77 14.53 -0.28 -17.05
CA ARG A 77 13.73 -1.13 -16.12
C ARG A 77 12.43 -0.44 -15.74
N ILE A 78 11.37 -1.25 -15.58
CA ILE A 78 10.06 -0.76 -15.18
C ILE A 78 9.63 -1.50 -13.90
N TYR A 79 9.12 -0.76 -12.93
CA TYR A 79 8.75 -1.30 -11.61
C TYR A 79 7.34 -0.92 -11.21
N ASN A 80 6.68 -1.82 -10.52
CA ASN A 80 5.48 -1.55 -9.74
C ASN A 80 5.96 -0.95 -8.42
N THR A 81 5.72 0.34 -8.19
CA THR A 81 6.36 1.10 -7.11
C THR A 81 5.35 1.81 -6.22
N LEU A 82 5.52 1.68 -4.90
CA LEU A 82 4.82 2.49 -3.91
C LEU A 82 5.73 3.66 -3.53
N ILE A 83 5.21 4.88 -3.66
CA ILE A 83 5.92 6.09 -3.27
C ILE A 83 5.38 6.64 -1.95
N HIS A 84 6.27 7.20 -1.13
CA HIS A 84 5.92 8.00 0.03
C HIS A 84 6.30 9.45 -0.25
N VAL A 85 5.28 10.30 -0.36
CA VAL A 85 5.46 11.75 -0.57
C VAL A 85 5.12 12.45 0.76
N LYS A 86 6.00 13.36 1.18
CA LYS A 86 5.84 14.13 2.43
C LYS A 86 4.84 15.29 2.25
N PRO A 87 4.37 15.89 3.37
CA PRO A 87 3.48 17.06 3.30
C PRO A 87 4.05 18.25 2.52
N ASP A 88 5.37 18.37 2.39
CA ASP A 88 6.02 19.41 1.60
C ASP A 88 6.08 19.06 0.10
N GLY A 89 5.53 17.90 -0.30
CA GLY A 89 5.50 17.45 -1.68
C GLY A 89 6.75 16.70 -2.13
N ASN A 90 7.73 16.55 -1.26
CA ASN A 90 8.98 15.88 -1.62
C ASN A 90 8.87 14.36 -1.44
N LEU A 91 9.52 13.61 -2.33
CA LEU A 91 9.63 12.16 -2.20
C LEU A 91 10.52 11.83 -1.01
N LEU A 92 10.00 11.03 -0.08
CA LEU A 92 10.79 10.55 1.08
C LEU A 92 11.30 9.13 0.86
N LYS A 93 10.46 8.26 0.31
CA LYS A 93 10.79 6.85 0.20
C LYS A 93 10.08 6.24 -1.01
N LEU A 94 10.66 5.18 -1.55
CA LEU A 94 9.97 4.34 -2.51
C LEU A 94 10.21 2.87 -2.19
N TYR A 95 9.25 2.04 -2.55
CA TYR A 95 9.33 0.59 -2.44
C TYR A 95 8.94 -0.01 -3.77
N ARG A 96 9.82 -0.78 -4.39
CA ARG A 96 9.55 -1.53 -5.61
C ARG A 96 9.09 -2.93 -5.22
N LYS A 97 7.96 -3.36 -5.74
CA LYS A 97 7.36 -4.66 -5.44
C LYS A 97 8.40 -5.77 -5.58
N VAL A 98 8.62 -6.52 -4.50
CA VAL A 98 9.64 -7.58 -4.49
C VAL A 98 9.14 -8.82 -5.21
N HIS A 99 7.82 -9.08 -5.12
CA HIS A 99 7.22 -10.28 -5.70
C HIS A 99 6.23 -9.92 -6.82
N PRO A 100 6.70 -9.74 -8.08
CA PRO A 100 5.75 -9.60 -9.19
C PRO A 100 4.85 -10.85 -9.31
N PHE A 101 3.59 -10.63 -9.69
CA PHE A 101 2.58 -11.69 -9.75
C PHE A 101 2.72 -12.49 -11.06
N SER A 102 3.53 -13.53 -11.04
CA SER A 102 3.85 -14.34 -12.23
C SER A 102 2.64 -14.99 -12.89
N TYR A 103 1.61 -15.35 -12.10
CA TYR A 103 0.38 -15.94 -12.64
C TYR A 103 -0.31 -15.05 -13.68
N SER A 104 -0.15 -13.72 -13.54
CA SER A 104 -0.68 -12.75 -14.51
C SER A 104 0.40 -12.19 -15.44
N ALA A 105 1.55 -12.85 -15.50
CA ALA A 105 2.69 -12.42 -16.31
C ALA A 105 3.29 -11.05 -15.89
N GLU A 106 3.02 -10.59 -14.68
CA GLU A 106 3.60 -9.32 -14.20
C GLU A 106 5.13 -9.33 -14.30
N ASN A 107 5.75 -10.48 -14.00
CA ASN A 107 7.21 -10.65 -14.08
C ASN A 107 7.79 -10.55 -15.50
N GLU A 108 6.95 -10.55 -16.52
CA GLU A 108 7.40 -10.35 -17.92
C GLU A 108 7.37 -8.87 -18.31
N HIS A 109 6.65 -8.05 -17.55
CA HIS A 109 6.43 -6.63 -17.83
C HIS A 109 7.06 -5.69 -16.79
N TYR A 110 7.36 -6.20 -15.60
CA TYR A 110 7.88 -5.42 -14.49
C TYR A 110 9.04 -6.13 -13.81
N ASP A 111 10.11 -5.39 -13.58
CA ASP A 111 11.25 -5.89 -12.82
C ASP A 111 10.91 -6.03 -11.33
N ALA A 112 11.45 -7.06 -10.70
CA ALA A 112 11.31 -7.25 -9.27
C ALA A 112 12.16 -6.25 -8.48
N GLY A 113 11.63 -5.75 -7.38
CA GLY A 113 12.41 -5.01 -6.40
C GLY A 113 13.37 -5.94 -5.65
N ALA A 114 14.43 -5.38 -5.09
CA ALA A 114 15.51 -6.18 -4.50
C ALA A 114 15.45 -6.29 -2.98
N LYS A 115 14.65 -5.45 -2.28
CA LYS A 115 14.72 -5.40 -0.81
C LYS A 115 13.48 -4.76 -0.19
N PRO A 116 13.20 -5.10 1.08
CA PRO A 116 12.13 -4.44 1.84
C PRO A 116 12.46 -2.96 2.05
N ALA A 117 11.42 -2.15 2.24
CA ALA A 117 11.59 -0.73 2.53
C ALA A 117 10.70 -0.32 3.72
N MET A 118 11.28 0.44 4.62
CA MET A 118 10.56 1.08 5.71
C MET A 118 10.68 2.59 5.58
N THR A 119 9.70 3.29 6.10
CA THR A 119 9.67 4.74 6.13
C THR A 119 9.18 5.21 7.50
N LYS A 120 9.27 6.52 7.74
CA LYS A 120 8.81 7.11 9.00
C LYS A 120 7.76 8.19 8.75
N ILE A 121 6.74 8.19 9.61
CA ILE A 121 5.80 9.31 9.72
C ILE A 121 5.79 9.70 11.20
N LYS A 122 6.34 10.87 11.52
CA LYS A 122 6.57 11.27 12.92
C LYS A 122 7.32 10.16 13.67
N LYS A 123 6.71 9.56 14.70
CA LYS A 123 7.31 8.50 15.52
C LYS A 123 6.91 7.09 15.04
N TRP A 124 6.18 6.95 13.95
CA TRP A 124 5.73 5.65 13.42
C TRP A 124 6.77 5.07 12.46
N GLU A 125 7.18 3.82 12.70
CA GLU A 125 7.95 3.03 11.74
C GLU A 125 6.96 2.26 10.88
N VAL A 126 7.04 2.45 9.56
CA VAL A 126 6.02 1.91 8.62
C VAL A 126 6.69 1.04 7.57
N GLY A 127 6.26 -0.22 7.47
CA GLY A 127 6.69 -1.16 6.43
C GLY A 127 5.82 -0.99 5.17
N LEU A 128 6.45 -1.07 3.99
CA LEU A 128 5.78 -0.86 2.70
C LEU A 128 5.72 -2.17 1.92
N THR A 129 4.54 -2.54 1.43
CA THR A 129 4.34 -3.74 0.59
C THR A 129 3.29 -3.48 -0.49
N ILE A 130 3.32 -4.30 -1.55
CA ILE A 130 2.37 -4.18 -2.67
C ILE A 130 1.74 -5.54 -2.98
N CYS A 131 0.44 -5.64 -2.83
CA CYS A 131 -0.44 -6.68 -3.37
C CYS A 131 0.08 -8.10 -3.11
N TYR A 132 0.65 -8.76 -4.13
CA TYR A 132 1.11 -10.15 -4.07
C TYR A 132 2.15 -10.39 -2.97
N ASP A 133 2.90 -9.34 -2.56
CA ASP A 133 3.82 -9.42 -1.41
C ASP A 133 3.12 -9.96 -0.15
N LEU A 134 1.80 -9.77 -0.04
CA LEU A 134 1.00 -10.25 1.09
C LEU A 134 1.12 -11.76 1.31
N ARG A 135 1.40 -12.53 0.26
CA ARG A 135 1.53 -13.99 0.34
C ARG A 135 2.84 -14.45 0.95
N PHE A 136 3.81 -13.55 1.14
CA PHE A 136 5.17 -13.91 1.54
C PHE A 136 5.46 -13.44 2.97
N PRO A 137 5.22 -14.32 3.97
CA PRO A 137 5.40 -13.93 5.39
C PRO A 137 6.82 -13.52 5.71
N GLU A 138 7.82 -14.06 5.01
CA GLU A 138 9.22 -13.71 5.23
C GLU A 138 9.52 -12.24 4.99
N LEU A 139 8.81 -11.58 4.06
CA LEU A 139 8.95 -10.14 3.85
C LEU A 139 8.38 -9.37 5.06
N TYR A 140 7.19 -9.77 5.50
CA TYR A 140 6.52 -9.13 6.65
C TYR A 140 7.31 -9.35 7.94
N ARG A 141 7.87 -10.54 8.10
CA ARG A 141 8.68 -10.87 9.29
C ARG A 141 9.90 -9.94 9.42
N LYS A 142 10.49 -9.51 8.28
CA LYS A 142 11.59 -8.55 8.31
C LYS A 142 11.15 -7.21 8.89
N TYR A 143 9.90 -6.80 8.64
CA TYR A 143 9.33 -5.58 9.23
C TYR A 143 9.02 -5.77 10.72
N GLY A 144 8.47 -6.93 11.09
CA GLY A 144 8.22 -7.28 12.50
C GLY A 144 9.51 -7.26 13.31
N LYS A 145 10.58 -7.86 12.78
CA LYS A 145 11.90 -7.88 13.42
C LYS A 145 12.46 -6.45 13.61
N LYS A 146 12.13 -5.53 12.71
CA LYS A 146 12.50 -4.12 12.80
C LYS A 146 11.50 -3.27 13.59
N ARG A 147 10.56 -3.94 14.27
CA ARG A 147 9.58 -3.28 15.14
C ARG A 147 8.70 -2.26 14.42
N ALA A 148 8.30 -2.54 13.18
CA ALA A 148 7.33 -1.69 12.47
C ALA A 148 6.06 -1.56 13.30
N HIS A 149 5.51 -0.35 13.41
CA HIS A 149 4.26 -0.10 14.12
C HIS A 149 3.05 -0.31 13.20
N LEU A 150 3.27 -0.11 11.91
CA LEU A 150 2.26 -0.26 10.87
C LEU A 150 2.92 -0.90 9.64
N ILE A 151 2.23 -1.83 8.99
CA ILE A 151 2.63 -2.32 7.66
C ILE A 151 1.48 -2.00 6.71
N VAL A 152 1.79 -1.40 5.57
CA VAL A 152 0.80 -1.04 4.56
C VAL A 152 0.95 -1.95 3.35
N ASN A 153 -0.18 -2.46 2.86
CA ASN A 153 -0.24 -3.19 1.59
C ASN A 153 -1.25 -2.49 0.67
N ILE A 154 -0.76 -1.97 -0.46
CA ILE A 154 -1.63 -1.40 -1.49
C ILE A 154 -1.84 -2.42 -2.59
N ALA A 155 -3.08 -2.51 -3.15
CA ALA A 155 -3.39 -3.65 -4.02
C ALA A 155 -4.42 -3.39 -5.10
N ASN A 156 -4.36 -4.24 -6.15
CA ASN A 156 -5.45 -4.58 -7.05
C ASN A 156 -5.72 -6.08 -6.85
N TRP A 157 -6.45 -6.42 -5.78
CA TRP A 157 -6.69 -7.81 -5.38
C TRP A 157 -8.13 -8.20 -5.74
N PRO A 158 -8.32 -9.16 -6.67
CA PRO A 158 -9.65 -9.44 -7.21
C PRO A 158 -10.55 -10.21 -6.24
N ASP A 159 -11.86 -10.11 -6.49
CA ASP A 159 -12.91 -10.70 -5.66
C ASP A 159 -12.78 -12.21 -5.51
N GLU A 160 -12.34 -12.92 -6.56
CA GLU A 160 -12.18 -14.38 -6.54
C GLU A 160 -11.31 -14.89 -5.39
N ARG A 161 -10.43 -14.04 -4.89
CA ARG A 161 -9.47 -14.41 -3.84
C ARG A 161 -9.56 -13.47 -2.63
N ILE A 162 -10.74 -12.87 -2.41
CA ILE A 162 -10.89 -11.87 -1.36
C ILE A 162 -10.72 -12.46 0.06
N GLU A 163 -11.09 -13.74 0.24
CA GLU A 163 -10.87 -14.39 1.53
C GLU A 163 -9.39 -14.58 1.84
N HIS A 164 -8.55 -14.82 0.80
CA HIS A 164 -7.09 -14.84 1.00
C HIS A 164 -6.58 -13.47 1.47
N TRP A 165 -7.09 -12.39 0.84
CA TRP A 165 -6.73 -11.01 1.19
C TRP A 165 -7.01 -10.75 2.67
N ARG A 166 -8.24 -10.97 3.09
CA ARG A 166 -8.68 -10.72 4.47
C ARG A 166 -7.91 -11.55 5.49
N THR A 167 -7.78 -12.86 5.21
CA THR A 167 -7.09 -13.80 6.10
C THR A 167 -5.61 -13.44 6.25
N LEU A 168 -4.96 -13.14 5.12
CA LEU A 168 -3.52 -12.84 5.16
C LEU A 168 -3.23 -11.51 5.84
N LEU A 169 -4.03 -10.46 5.61
CA LEU A 169 -3.85 -9.18 6.32
C LEU A 169 -3.91 -9.40 7.83
N LYS A 170 -4.91 -10.16 8.29
CA LYS A 170 -5.09 -10.48 9.71
C LYS A 170 -3.88 -11.26 10.25
N ALA A 171 -3.44 -12.28 9.50
CA ALA A 171 -2.27 -13.08 9.90
C ALA A 171 -1.02 -12.21 10.03
N ARG A 172 -0.78 -11.31 9.05
CA ARG A 172 0.38 -10.41 9.09
C ARG A 172 0.36 -9.48 10.30
N ALA A 173 -0.82 -9.02 10.71
CA ALA A 173 -0.95 -8.16 11.90
C ALA A 173 -0.59 -8.94 13.17
N ILE A 174 -1.16 -10.14 13.33
CA ILE A 174 -0.95 -10.99 14.50
C ILE A 174 0.52 -11.38 14.63
N GLU A 175 1.09 -11.97 13.58
CA GLU A 175 2.43 -12.55 13.65
C GLU A 175 3.55 -11.51 13.81
N ASN A 176 3.30 -10.25 13.43
CA ASN A 176 4.30 -9.17 13.52
C ASN A 176 3.95 -8.15 14.60
N GLN A 177 2.88 -8.41 15.34
CA GLN A 177 2.43 -7.57 16.47
C GLN A 177 2.41 -6.08 16.09
N CYS A 178 1.74 -5.74 14.99
CA CYS A 178 1.62 -4.36 14.50
C CYS A 178 0.28 -4.17 13.80
N TYR A 179 -0.08 -2.93 13.55
CA TYR A 179 -1.22 -2.67 12.67
C TYR A 179 -0.87 -3.09 11.24
N VAL A 180 -1.85 -3.62 10.52
CA VAL A 180 -1.72 -3.87 9.08
C VAL A 180 -2.90 -3.19 8.37
N ALA A 181 -2.58 -2.30 7.45
CA ALA A 181 -3.57 -1.61 6.63
C ALA A 181 -3.45 -2.11 5.19
N GLY A 182 -4.50 -2.77 4.71
CA GLY A 182 -4.61 -3.19 3.31
C GLY A 182 -5.54 -2.25 2.57
N VAL A 183 -5.06 -1.60 1.51
CA VAL A 183 -5.87 -0.70 0.69
C VAL A 183 -6.00 -1.29 -0.70
N ASN A 184 -7.22 -1.73 -1.02
CA ASN A 184 -7.53 -2.44 -2.26
C ASN A 184 -8.48 -1.62 -3.12
N ARG A 185 -8.33 -1.72 -4.44
CA ARG A 185 -9.21 -1.01 -5.37
C ARG A 185 -10.62 -1.57 -5.38
N VAL A 186 -11.56 -0.73 -5.84
CA VAL A 186 -12.92 -1.12 -6.21
C VAL A 186 -13.10 -0.89 -7.71
N GLY A 187 -13.97 -1.65 -8.36
CA GLY A 187 -14.31 -1.49 -9.78
C GLY A 187 -13.91 -2.69 -10.61
N LYS A 188 -13.71 -2.47 -11.89
CA LYS A 188 -13.43 -3.54 -12.85
C LYS A 188 -12.23 -3.19 -13.73
N ASP A 189 -11.60 -4.21 -14.27
CA ASP A 189 -10.78 -4.11 -15.47
C ASP A 189 -11.40 -5.05 -16.54
N PRO A 190 -10.81 -5.19 -17.72
CA PRO A 190 -11.42 -6.03 -18.75
C PRO A 190 -11.62 -7.50 -18.39
N LYS A 191 -10.91 -8.00 -17.36
CA LYS A 191 -10.92 -9.43 -17.01
C LYS A 191 -11.45 -9.71 -15.60
N LEU A 192 -11.29 -8.78 -14.67
CA LEU A 192 -11.47 -9.04 -13.24
C LEU A 192 -12.35 -7.99 -12.58
N ASN A 193 -13.00 -8.40 -11.51
CA ASN A 193 -13.80 -7.55 -10.67
C ASN A 193 -13.10 -7.36 -9.32
N TYR A 194 -13.26 -6.17 -8.72
CA TYR A 194 -12.60 -5.78 -7.46
C TYR A 194 -13.64 -5.18 -6.53
N ILE A 195 -13.79 -5.79 -5.38
CA ILE A 195 -14.83 -5.40 -4.41
C ILE A 195 -14.24 -4.72 -3.16
N GLY A 196 -12.97 -4.27 -3.24
CA GLY A 196 -12.35 -3.54 -2.14
C GLY A 196 -11.94 -4.43 -0.98
N PHE A 197 -12.73 -4.45 0.08
CA PHE A 197 -12.35 -5.00 1.36
C PHE A 197 -11.04 -4.38 1.87
N SER A 198 -10.92 -3.07 1.68
CA SER A 198 -9.85 -2.31 2.33
C SER A 198 -10.07 -2.42 3.83
N SER A 199 -9.03 -2.83 4.55
CA SER A 199 -9.18 -3.20 5.96
C SER A 199 -7.99 -2.75 6.80
N VAL A 200 -8.24 -2.49 8.08
CA VAL A 200 -7.18 -2.29 9.07
C VAL A 200 -7.39 -3.29 10.20
N PHE A 201 -6.32 -4.05 10.50
CA PHE A 201 -6.28 -5.01 11.61
C PHE A 201 -5.22 -4.58 12.62
N ASP A 202 -5.52 -4.83 13.89
CA ASP A 202 -4.54 -4.59 14.97
C ASP A 202 -3.78 -5.89 15.33
N UNK A 203 -2.92 -5.73 16.20
CA UNK A 203 -2.06 -6.63 16.67
C UNK A 203 -2.67 -7.75 17.36
N UNK A 204 -3.89 -7.83 17.86
CA UNK A 204 -4.58 -8.72 18.53
C UNK A 204 -5.58 -9.35 17.73
N UNK A 205 -5.68 -8.89 16.39
CA UNK A 205 -6.48 -9.42 15.59
C UNK A 205 -7.75 -8.83 15.45
N LYS A 206 -7.99 -7.81 16.01
CA LYS A 206 -9.25 -7.03 15.93
C LYS A 206 -9.33 -6.33 14.58
N GLU A 207 -10.44 -6.52 13.91
CA GLU A 207 -10.74 -5.79 12.67
C GLU A 207 -11.23 -4.39 13.10
N ILE A 208 -10.38 -3.38 12.88
CA ILE A 208 -10.72 -1.99 13.23
C ILE A 208 -11.75 -1.46 12.25
N ILE A 209 -11.53 -1.71 10.98
CA ILE A 209 -12.49 -1.37 9.93
C ILE A 209 -12.27 -2.27 8.71
N THR A 210 -13.36 -2.53 8.01
CA THR A 210 -13.35 -3.11 6.65
C THR A 210 -14.43 -2.41 5.84
N VAL A 211 -14.09 -2.03 4.61
CA VAL A 211 -15.06 -1.43 3.69
C VAL A 211 -15.03 -2.19 2.38
N ASP A 212 -16.19 -2.65 1.98
CA ASP A 212 -16.37 -3.42 0.77
C ASP A 212 -17.24 -2.68 -0.24
N ASN A 213 -16.95 -2.95 -1.49
CA ASN A 213 -17.74 -2.55 -2.67
C ASN A 213 -18.12 -1.06 -2.73
N GLU A 214 -17.39 -0.21 -2.04
CA GLU A 214 -17.63 1.24 -2.05
C GLU A 214 -16.33 2.00 -2.34
N GLU A 215 -16.42 2.97 -3.23
CA GLU A 215 -15.32 3.86 -3.55
C GLU A 215 -15.47 5.12 -2.71
N LYS A 216 -14.75 5.16 -1.60
CA LYS A 216 -14.86 6.26 -0.64
C LYS A 216 -13.57 6.45 0.16
N VAL A 217 -13.45 7.59 0.82
CA VAL A 217 -12.39 7.83 1.81
C VAL A 217 -12.86 7.26 3.15
N ILE A 218 -11.95 6.56 3.81
CA ILE A 218 -12.19 6.01 5.16
C ILE A 218 -11.12 6.61 6.07
N ILE A 219 -11.54 7.15 7.21
CA ILE A 219 -10.62 7.71 8.19
C ILE A 219 -10.54 6.77 9.39
N VAL A 220 -9.31 6.43 9.78
CA VAL A 220 -9.06 5.54 10.92
C VAL A 220 -8.01 6.19 11.81
N GLU A 221 -8.26 6.20 13.10
CA GLU A 221 -7.28 6.65 14.08
C GLU A 221 -6.58 5.44 14.68
N LEU A 222 -5.24 5.47 14.72
CA LEU A 222 -4.42 4.38 15.24
C LEU A 222 -3.61 4.87 16.44
N ASP A 223 -3.52 4.04 17.48
CA ASP A 223 -2.75 4.37 18.67
C ASP A 223 -1.42 3.59 18.68
N LYS A 224 -0.31 4.31 18.55
CA LYS A 224 1.03 3.72 18.60
C LYS A 224 1.35 3.11 19.98
N ASN A 225 0.84 3.72 21.06
CA ASN A 225 1.12 3.20 22.40
C ASN A 225 0.53 1.81 22.59
N TYR A 226 -0.62 1.54 22.02
CA TYR A 226 -1.23 0.22 22.05
C TYR A 226 -0.28 -0.86 21.47
N VAL A 227 0.44 -0.55 20.39
CA VAL A 227 1.43 -1.49 19.82
C VAL A 227 2.52 -1.80 20.84
N ASN A 228 3.02 -0.76 21.53
CA ASN A 228 4.09 -0.92 22.52
C ASN A 228 3.60 -1.73 23.72
N GLU A 229 2.42 -1.42 24.24
CA GLU A 229 1.80 -2.13 25.37
C GLU A 229 1.63 -3.63 25.07
N VAL A 230 1.14 -3.96 23.88
CA VAL A 230 0.96 -5.37 23.47
C VAL A 230 2.32 -6.09 23.42
N ARG A 231 3.34 -5.43 22.89
CA ARG A 231 4.68 -6.02 22.78
C ARG A 231 5.37 -6.17 24.13
N GLU A 232 5.15 -5.24 25.06
CA GLU A 232 5.68 -5.35 26.43
C GLU A 232 5.01 -6.51 27.17
N LYS A 233 3.69 -6.64 27.00
CA LYS A 233 2.92 -7.71 27.64
C LYS A 233 3.23 -9.09 27.05
N PHE A 234 3.44 -9.13 25.73
CA PHE A 234 3.66 -10.39 24.98
C PHE A 234 4.88 -10.22 24.06
N PRO A 235 6.10 -10.45 24.55
CA PRO A 235 7.31 -10.17 23.74
C PRO A 235 7.62 -11.25 22.69
N PHE A 236 6.62 -11.70 21.91
CA PHE A 236 6.76 -12.81 20.97
C PHE A 236 7.80 -12.55 19.88
N LEU A 237 8.02 -11.27 19.51
CA LEU A 237 9.00 -10.94 18.48
C LEU A 237 10.44 -11.19 18.94
N ASP A 238 10.68 -11.30 20.25
CA ASP A 238 12.01 -11.61 20.79
C ASP A 238 12.38 -13.07 20.58
N ASP A 239 11.39 -13.94 20.34
CA ASP A 239 11.59 -15.37 20.13
C ASP A 239 11.94 -15.71 18.66
N ILE A 240 12.02 -14.73 17.77
CA ILE A 240 12.35 -14.97 16.36
C ILE A 240 13.78 -15.51 16.23
N LYS A 241 13.95 -16.71 15.63
CA LYS A 241 15.25 -17.36 15.51
C LYS A 241 15.77 -17.51 14.07
N LEU A 242 14.88 -17.64 13.09
CA LEU A 242 15.27 -18.12 11.76
C LEU A 242 15.56 -17.05 10.71
N ILE A 243 15.41 -15.75 10.99
CA ILE A 243 15.67 -14.66 10.04
C ILE A 243 16.46 -13.53 10.69
#